data_5503f942228de9f4fd31b6be31d43c6c
#
_entry.id   5503f942228de9f4fd31b6be31d43c6c
#
_cell.length_a   1.000
_cell.length_b   1.000
_cell.length_c   1.000
_cell.angle_alpha   90.00
_cell.angle_beta   90.00
_cell.angle_gamma   90.00
#
_symmetry.space_group_name_H-M   'P 1'
#
loop_
_entity.id
_entity.type
_entity.pdbx_description
1 polymer ?
#
loop_
_entity_poly.entity_id
_entity_poly.type
_entity_poly.pdbx_seq_one_letter_code
_entity_poly.pdbx_strand_id
1 'polypeptide(L)'
;MEEVKLQIYSADTSTILDLSFVDGGIKAGFPSPAQDYLTESIDLNKELIRHKETTFLARVSGTSLMEAGINDGDIVVIDKSLEAKNGDFVVAFIDGEFTLKEFRLDEANNCAWLIPHNKNFAPIKVTENNDFMIWGVLTYTIKQLRK
;
A
#
# COMPACT_ATOMS: atom_id res chain seq x y z
N MET A 1 8.05 -1.42 21.36
CA MET A 1 7.02 -0.96 20.41
C MET A 1 7.25 -1.64 19.08
N GLU A 2 6.20 -2.19 18.49
CA GLU A 2 6.34 -3.00 17.29
C GLU A 2 6.43 -2.14 16.03
N GLU A 3 7.51 -2.29 15.30
CA GLU A 3 7.59 -1.80 13.94
C GLU A 3 6.76 -2.67 13.00
N VAL A 4 6.38 -2.12 11.85
CA VAL A 4 5.71 -2.89 10.81
C VAL A 4 6.67 -3.95 10.29
N LYS A 5 6.20 -5.18 10.22
CA LYS A 5 6.87 -6.28 9.55
C LYS A 5 6.07 -6.67 8.33
N LEU A 6 6.76 -7.04 7.28
CA LEU A 6 6.13 -7.45 6.03
C LEU A 6 6.52 -8.87 5.70
N GLN A 7 5.52 -9.67 5.39
CA GLN A 7 5.73 -10.96 4.75
C GLN A 7 5.42 -10.78 3.28
N ILE A 8 6.43 -10.88 2.44
CA ILE A 8 6.36 -10.49 1.03
C ILE A 8 6.14 -11.71 0.15
N TYR A 9 5.21 -11.61 -0.79
CA TYR A 9 4.88 -12.62 -1.77
C TYR A 9 4.94 -12.05 -3.17
N SER A 10 5.34 -12.85 -4.14
CA SER A 10 5.14 -12.49 -5.54
C SER A 10 3.67 -12.58 -5.89
N ALA A 11 3.23 -11.77 -6.85
CA ALA A 11 1.85 -11.80 -7.32
C ALA A 11 1.68 -12.92 -8.35
N ASP A 12 0.70 -13.78 -8.14
CA ASP A 12 0.32 -14.80 -9.11
C ASP A 12 -0.82 -14.25 -9.96
N THR A 13 -0.55 -13.98 -11.23
CA THR A 13 -1.52 -13.47 -12.19
C THR A 13 -1.85 -14.49 -13.28
N SER A 14 -1.54 -15.78 -13.05
CA SER A 14 -1.72 -16.83 -14.04
C SER A 14 -3.19 -17.10 -14.36
N THR A 15 -4.10 -16.75 -13.48
CA THR A 15 -5.54 -16.94 -13.63
C THR A 15 -6.23 -15.60 -13.81
N ILE A 16 -7.14 -15.54 -14.80
CA ILE A 16 -7.99 -14.36 -14.96
C ILE A 16 -9.06 -14.38 -13.87
N LEU A 17 -9.19 -13.26 -13.17
CA LEU A 17 -10.18 -13.08 -12.11
C LEU A 17 -11.21 -12.04 -12.55
N ASP A 18 -12.14 -12.46 -13.40
CA ASP A 18 -13.23 -11.62 -13.87
C ASP A 18 -14.41 -11.69 -12.90
N LEU A 19 -14.79 -10.54 -12.37
CA LEU A 19 -15.89 -10.42 -11.44
C LEU A 19 -16.89 -9.40 -11.97
N SER A 20 -18.17 -9.61 -11.66
CA SER A 20 -19.20 -8.62 -11.98
C SER A 20 -18.92 -7.32 -11.22
N PHE A 21 -18.97 -6.22 -11.94
CA PHE A 21 -18.68 -4.90 -11.40
C PHE A 21 -19.92 -4.02 -11.49
N VAL A 22 -20.23 -3.33 -10.40
CA VAL A 22 -21.34 -2.39 -10.36
C VAL A 22 -20.83 -1.02 -10.74
N ASP A 23 -21.12 -0.61 -11.96
CA ASP A 23 -20.74 0.71 -12.47
C ASP A 23 -21.76 1.76 -12.00
N GLY A 24 -21.31 2.99 -11.82
CA GLY A 24 -22.14 4.07 -11.29
C GLY A 24 -22.19 4.11 -9.76
N GLY A 25 -21.60 3.13 -9.11
CA GLY A 25 -21.48 3.08 -7.65
C GLY A 25 -22.74 2.60 -6.94
N ILE A 26 -22.57 2.25 -5.69
CA ILE A 26 -23.66 1.88 -4.77
C ILE A 26 -23.78 3.00 -3.75
N LYS A 27 -24.96 3.63 -3.68
CA LYS A 27 -25.19 4.69 -2.70
C LYS A 27 -25.49 4.07 -1.33
N ALA A 28 -24.72 4.43 -0.35
CA ALA A 28 -24.94 3.97 1.02
C ALA A 28 -26.30 4.47 1.52
N GLY A 29 -27.07 3.57 2.11
CA GLY A 29 -28.39 3.88 2.66
C GLY A 29 -29.56 3.79 1.67
N PHE A 30 -29.28 3.58 0.38
CA PHE A 30 -30.32 3.46 -0.62
C PHE A 30 -30.15 2.15 -1.39
N PRO A 31 -30.95 1.11 -1.10
CA PRO A 31 -30.90 -0.09 -1.88
C PRO A 31 -31.35 0.20 -3.32
N SER A 32 -30.56 -0.25 -4.29
CA SER A 32 -30.90 -0.20 -5.70
C SER A 32 -30.84 -1.60 -6.27
N PRO A 33 -31.70 -1.93 -7.28
CA PRO A 33 -31.58 -3.22 -7.94
C PRO A 33 -30.19 -3.35 -8.56
N ALA A 34 -29.40 -4.30 -8.11
CA ALA A 34 -28.01 -4.47 -8.56
C ALA A 34 -27.94 -4.72 -10.08
N GLN A 35 -28.93 -5.40 -10.66
CA GLN A 35 -28.93 -5.68 -12.09
C GLN A 35 -29.00 -4.41 -12.94
N ASP A 36 -29.49 -3.30 -12.42
CA ASP A 36 -29.56 -2.04 -13.16
C ASP A 36 -28.18 -1.41 -13.34
N TYR A 37 -27.18 -1.87 -12.56
CA TYR A 37 -25.83 -1.33 -12.56
C TYR A 37 -24.78 -2.32 -13.01
N LEU A 38 -25.17 -3.55 -13.34
CA LEU A 38 -24.24 -4.58 -13.81
C LEU A 38 -23.93 -4.35 -15.29
N THR A 39 -22.92 -3.54 -15.56
CA THR A 39 -22.56 -3.16 -16.93
C THR A 39 -21.34 -3.88 -17.47
N GLU A 40 -20.42 -4.29 -16.57
CA GLU A 40 -19.13 -4.82 -16.97
C GLU A 40 -18.65 -5.88 -16.00
N SER A 41 -17.65 -6.62 -16.41
CA SER A 41 -16.84 -7.44 -15.52
C SER A 41 -15.50 -6.75 -15.27
N ILE A 42 -14.86 -7.06 -14.16
CA ILE A 42 -13.54 -6.55 -13.82
C ILE A 42 -12.61 -7.72 -13.48
N ASP A 43 -11.40 -7.68 -14.03
CA ASP A 43 -10.33 -8.61 -13.66
C ASP A 43 -9.49 -7.94 -12.57
N LEU A 44 -9.62 -8.42 -11.34
CA LEU A 44 -8.87 -7.84 -10.22
C LEU A 44 -7.37 -7.94 -10.40
N ASN A 45 -6.87 -8.97 -11.08
CA ASN A 45 -5.44 -9.06 -11.35
C ASN A 45 -4.98 -7.89 -12.21
N LYS A 46 -5.71 -7.57 -13.26
CA LYS A 46 -5.39 -6.43 -14.12
C LYS A 46 -5.59 -5.11 -13.41
N GLU A 47 -6.64 -5.00 -12.60
CA GLU A 47 -6.95 -3.76 -11.89
C GLU A 47 -5.90 -3.40 -10.84
N LEU A 48 -5.48 -4.37 -10.05
CA LEU A 48 -4.57 -4.15 -8.94
C LEU A 48 -3.10 -4.26 -9.32
N ILE A 49 -2.78 -5.00 -10.39
CA ILE A 49 -1.40 -5.34 -10.75
C ILE A 49 -1.13 -4.83 -12.17
N ARG A 50 -0.56 -3.62 -12.25
CA ARG A 50 -0.26 -2.97 -13.52
C ARG A 50 1.07 -3.40 -14.10
N HIS A 51 2.04 -3.73 -13.24
CA HIS A 51 3.38 -4.14 -13.63
C HIS A 51 3.68 -5.46 -12.92
N LYS A 52 3.23 -6.58 -13.53
CA LYS A 52 3.27 -7.88 -12.85
C LYS A 52 4.66 -8.35 -12.45
N GLU A 53 5.69 -7.93 -13.19
CA GLU A 53 7.07 -8.35 -12.92
C GLU A 53 7.71 -7.60 -11.76
N THR A 54 7.15 -6.45 -11.40
CA THR A 54 7.68 -5.60 -10.33
C THR A 54 6.69 -5.44 -9.16
N THR A 55 5.58 -6.15 -9.19
CA THR A 55 4.54 -6.06 -8.17
C THR A 55 4.63 -7.22 -7.20
N PHE A 56 4.58 -6.90 -5.93
CA PHE A 56 4.64 -7.84 -4.83
C PHE A 56 3.47 -7.61 -3.89
N LEU A 57 3.05 -8.67 -3.22
CA LEU A 57 2.05 -8.57 -2.16
C LEU A 57 2.73 -8.79 -0.82
N ALA A 58 2.28 -8.07 0.18
CA ALA A 58 2.81 -8.23 1.52
C ALA A 58 1.67 -8.20 2.55
N ARG A 59 1.83 -8.99 3.60
CA ARG A 59 0.94 -8.93 4.75
C ARG A 59 1.57 -8.01 5.79
N VAL A 60 0.79 -7.05 6.24
CA VAL A 60 1.25 -6.07 7.23
C VAL A 60 1.20 -6.69 8.62
N SER A 61 2.28 -6.51 9.37
CA SER A 61 2.33 -6.82 10.79
C SER A 61 2.86 -5.59 11.52
N GLY A 62 2.11 -5.10 12.49
CA GLY A 62 2.44 -3.89 13.23
C GLY A 62 1.45 -2.76 12.99
N THR A 63 1.73 -1.60 13.59
CA THR A 63 0.75 -0.53 13.73
C THR A 63 1.23 0.85 13.27
N SER A 64 2.40 0.97 12.65
CA SER A 64 2.97 2.30 12.35
C SER A 64 2.16 3.14 11.37
N LEU A 65 1.27 2.53 10.57
CA LEU A 65 0.39 3.23 9.64
C LEU A 65 -1.09 3.08 10.00
N MET A 66 -1.38 2.74 11.25
CA MET A 66 -2.75 2.47 11.71
C MET A 66 -3.69 3.65 11.47
N GLU A 67 -3.24 4.87 11.72
CA GLU A 67 -4.07 6.08 11.54
C GLU A 67 -4.28 6.46 10.08
N ALA A 68 -3.52 5.87 9.17
CA ALA A 68 -3.73 6.00 7.73
C ALA A 68 -4.65 4.91 7.17
N GLY A 69 -5.16 4.01 8.02
CA GLY A 69 -6.04 2.93 7.59
C GLY A 69 -5.32 1.69 7.10
N ILE A 70 -4.02 1.59 7.30
CA ILE A 70 -3.23 0.40 6.96
C ILE A 70 -2.93 -0.33 8.26
N ASN A 71 -3.61 -1.44 8.49
CA ASN A 71 -3.65 -2.12 9.77
C ASN A 71 -2.96 -3.47 9.75
N ASP A 72 -2.66 -3.96 10.94
CA ASP A 72 -2.16 -5.32 11.12
C ASP A 72 -3.07 -6.33 10.42
N GLY A 73 -2.50 -7.23 9.64
CA GLY A 73 -3.23 -8.24 8.89
C GLY A 73 -3.66 -7.84 7.48
N ASP A 74 -3.59 -6.56 7.14
CA ASP A 74 -3.91 -6.10 5.79
C ASP A 74 -2.93 -6.67 4.76
N ILE A 75 -3.41 -6.82 3.53
CA ILE A 75 -2.55 -7.13 2.40
C ILE A 75 -2.30 -5.84 1.63
N VAL A 76 -1.06 -5.52 1.38
CA VAL A 76 -0.69 -4.36 0.56
C VAL A 76 -0.10 -4.80 -0.75
N VAL A 77 -0.41 -4.06 -1.80
CA VAL A 77 0.16 -4.25 -3.13
C VAL A 77 1.30 -3.25 -3.28
N ILE A 78 2.48 -3.74 -3.64
CA ILE A 78 3.72 -2.95 -3.70
C ILE A 78 4.28 -3.05 -5.11
N ASP A 79 4.53 -1.90 -5.72
CA ASP A 79 5.16 -1.85 -7.05
C ASP A 79 6.56 -1.25 -6.93
N LYS A 80 7.56 -2.04 -7.26
CA LYS A 80 8.97 -1.62 -7.21
C LYS A 80 9.38 -0.72 -8.36
N SER A 81 8.59 -0.67 -9.42
CA SER A 81 8.94 0.14 -10.61
C SER A 81 8.60 1.62 -10.45
N LEU A 82 7.78 1.97 -9.46
CA LEU A 82 7.32 3.34 -9.27
C LEU A 82 8.36 4.17 -8.54
N GLU A 83 8.53 5.42 -8.99
CA GLU A 83 9.30 6.41 -8.27
C GLU A 83 8.43 7.02 -7.17
N ALA A 84 8.94 7.03 -5.94
CA ALA A 84 8.20 7.56 -4.81
C ALA A 84 8.06 9.07 -4.88
N LYS A 85 6.87 9.56 -4.59
CA LYS A 85 6.52 10.98 -4.52
C LYS A 85 6.05 11.33 -3.13
N ASN A 86 6.03 12.62 -2.82
CA ASN A 86 5.54 13.10 -1.54
C ASN A 86 4.12 12.59 -1.28
N GLY A 87 3.93 12.00 -0.11
CA GLY A 87 2.66 11.41 0.30
C GLY A 87 2.49 9.94 -0.03
N ASP A 88 3.38 9.36 -0.82
CA ASP A 88 3.33 7.92 -1.08
C ASP A 88 3.67 7.13 0.17
N PHE A 89 2.98 6.02 0.36
CA PHE A 89 3.38 5.03 1.35
C PHE A 89 4.39 4.11 0.70
N VAL A 90 5.50 3.88 1.38
CA VAL A 90 6.63 3.13 0.82
C VAL A 90 7.10 2.04 1.77
N VAL A 91 7.68 1.01 1.18
CA VAL A 91 8.56 0.09 1.89
C VAL A 91 9.96 0.63 1.72
N ALA A 92 10.58 1.06 2.81
CA ALA A 92 11.91 1.64 2.80
C ALA A 92 12.88 0.75 3.56
N PHE A 93 14.11 0.71 3.08
CA PHE A 93 15.23 0.12 3.79
C PHE A 93 16.06 1.27 4.36
N ILE A 94 16.27 1.28 5.65
CA ILE A 94 17.08 2.30 6.31
C ILE A 94 17.96 1.66 7.39
N ASP A 95 19.26 1.87 7.27
CA ASP A 95 20.28 1.43 8.23
C ASP A 95 20.11 -0.04 8.68
N GLY A 96 19.84 -0.92 7.69
CA GLY A 96 19.74 -2.36 7.92
C GLY A 96 18.33 -2.88 8.21
N GLU A 97 17.32 -2.01 8.27
CA GLU A 97 15.96 -2.41 8.60
C GLU A 97 14.95 -1.98 7.54
N PHE A 98 13.95 -2.82 7.30
CA PHE A 98 12.80 -2.46 6.47
C PHE A 98 11.74 -1.79 7.35
N THR A 99 11.09 -0.78 6.79
CA THR A 99 9.99 -0.08 7.46
C THR A 99 8.93 0.34 6.45
N LEU A 100 7.71 0.51 6.93
CA LEU A 100 6.56 0.96 6.14
C LEU A 100 6.13 2.32 6.68
N LYS A 101 6.29 3.35 5.85
CA LYS A 101 6.07 4.75 6.25
C LYS A 101 5.56 5.58 5.07
N GLU A 102 5.06 6.78 5.35
CA GLU A 102 4.84 7.77 4.32
C GLU A 102 6.15 8.46 3.97
N PHE A 103 6.40 8.63 2.69
CA PHE A 103 7.62 9.29 2.20
C PHE A 103 7.35 10.77 1.95
N ARG A 104 8.28 11.61 2.43
CA ARG A 104 8.30 13.03 2.12
C ARG A 104 9.71 13.50 1.85
N LEU A 105 9.88 14.20 0.74
CA LEU A 105 11.14 14.84 0.39
C LEU A 105 11.14 16.27 0.95
N ASP A 106 12.21 16.64 1.64
CA ASP A 106 12.41 17.98 2.19
C ASP A 106 13.60 18.61 1.47
N GLU A 107 13.33 19.22 0.33
CA GLU A 107 14.38 19.81 -0.50
C GLU A 107 15.09 20.98 0.18
N ALA A 108 14.37 21.77 0.94
CA ALA A 108 14.91 22.94 1.63
C ALA A 108 15.99 22.54 2.63
N ASN A 109 15.86 21.39 3.28
CA ASN A 109 16.81 20.91 4.29
C ASN A 109 17.69 19.77 3.75
N ASN A 110 17.60 19.49 2.47
CA ASN A 110 18.38 18.43 1.79
C ASN A 110 18.29 17.10 2.50
N CYS A 111 17.07 16.70 2.84
CA CYS A 111 16.80 15.44 3.50
C CYS A 111 15.44 14.88 3.07
N ALA A 112 15.15 13.69 3.54
CA ALA A 112 13.84 13.09 3.38
C ALA A 112 13.30 12.68 4.75
N TRP A 113 12.01 12.43 4.81
CA TRP A 113 11.33 11.99 6.02
C TRP A 113 10.55 10.73 5.75
N LEU A 114 10.62 9.80 6.69
CA LEU A 114 9.76 8.64 6.76
C LEU A 114 8.78 8.88 7.91
N ILE A 115 7.52 9.09 7.56
CA ILE A 115 6.51 9.58 8.50
C ILE A 115 5.56 8.45 8.86
N PRO A 116 5.47 8.08 10.16
CA PRO A 116 4.47 7.14 10.62
C PRO A 116 3.10 7.81 10.72
N HIS A 117 2.05 7.02 10.64
CA HIS A 117 0.69 7.45 10.94
C HIS A 117 0.21 6.76 12.21
N ASN A 118 0.97 6.95 13.26
CA ASN A 118 0.68 6.49 14.61
C ASN A 118 1.47 7.40 15.56
N LYS A 119 0.76 8.08 16.43
CA LYS A 119 1.37 9.06 17.35
C LYS A 119 2.36 8.44 18.35
N ASN A 120 2.38 7.10 18.46
CA ASN A 120 3.34 6.40 19.31
C ASN A 120 4.72 6.21 18.65
N PHE A 121 4.85 6.58 17.38
CA PHE A 121 6.09 6.49 16.63
C PHE A 121 6.52 7.88 16.17
N ALA A 122 7.82 8.12 16.18
CA ALA A 122 8.39 9.39 15.72
C ALA A 122 8.77 9.34 14.24
N PRO A 123 8.67 10.47 13.50
CA PRO A 123 9.21 10.55 12.16
C PRO A 123 10.71 10.27 12.12
N ILE A 124 11.16 9.64 11.05
CA ILE A 124 12.57 9.31 10.85
C ILE A 124 13.15 10.26 9.81
N LYS A 125 14.17 11.01 10.19
CA LYS A 125 14.89 11.89 9.26
C LYS A 125 15.92 11.05 8.50
N VAL A 126 15.91 11.16 7.18
CA VAL A 126 16.85 10.45 6.31
C VAL A 126 17.79 11.47 5.69
N THR A 127 19.08 11.28 5.91
CA THR A 127 20.14 12.15 5.36
C THR A 127 21.10 11.30 4.54
N GLU A 128 22.07 11.96 3.88
CA GLU A 128 23.11 11.24 3.13
C GLU A 128 24.00 10.35 4.00
N ASN A 129 23.94 10.50 5.34
CA ASN A 129 24.66 9.63 6.26
C ASN A 129 23.94 8.30 6.52
N ASN A 130 22.70 8.17 6.08
CA ASN A 130 21.94 6.94 6.23
C ASN A 130 22.15 6.01 5.04
N ASP A 131 22.20 4.73 5.29
CA ASP A 131 22.06 3.71 4.25
C ASP A 131 20.57 3.58 3.96
N PHE A 132 20.12 4.13 2.84
CA PHE A 132 18.69 4.30 2.57
C PHE A 132 18.36 3.92 1.14
N MET A 133 17.25 3.16 1.00
CA MET A 133 16.69 2.82 -0.29
C MET A 133 15.17 2.67 -0.15
N ILE A 134 14.43 3.20 -1.12
CA ILE A 134 13.01 2.87 -1.25
C ILE A 134 12.91 1.56 -2.02
N TRP A 135 12.38 0.53 -1.36
CA TRP A 135 12.24 -0.77 -1.98
C TRP A 135 11.03 -0.83 -2.93
N GLY A 136 9.94 -0.19 -2.57
CA GLY A 136 8.76 -0.13 -3.41
C GLY A 136 7.70 0.82 -2.86
N VAL A 137 6.73 1.13 -3.72
CA VAL A 137 5.63 2.05 -3.42
C VAL A 137 4.35 1.24 -3.26
N LEU A 138 3.60 1.50 -2.19
CA LEU A 138 2.29 0.88 -1.98
C LEU A 138 1.28 1.51 -2.92
N THR A 139 0.52 0.67 -3.63
CA THR A 139 -0.52 1.13 -4.54
C THR A 139 -1.92 0.84 -4.03
N TYR A 140 -2.09 -0.20 -3.25
CA TYR A 140 -3.39 -0.59 -2.67
C TYR A 140 -3.19 -1.24 -1.32
N THR A 141 -4.21 -1.14 -0.48
CA THR A 141 -4.35 -2.00 0.70
C THR A 141 -5.66 -2.78 0.59
N ILE A 142 -5.61 -4.05 0.95
CA ILE A 142 -6.77 -4.94 0.92
C ILE A 142 -7.05 -5.37 2.36
N LYS A 143 -8.23 -5.03 2.83
CA LYS A 143 -8.63 -5.25 4.21
C LYS A 143 -9.73 -6.28 4.29
N GLN A 144 -9.51 -7.32 5.09
CA GLN A 144 -10.57 -8.28 5.40
C GLN A 144 -11.47 -7.71 6.50
N LEU A 145 -12.73 -7.47 6.18
CA LEU A 145 -13.67 -6.85 7.12
C LEU A 145 -14.33 -7.87 8.05
N ARG A 146 -14.53 -9.07 7.54
CA ARG A 146 -15.14 -10.15 8.31
C ARG A 146 -14.14 -11.27 8.55
N LYS A 147 -13.80 -11.45 9.79
CA LYS A 147 -12.84 -12.48 10.23
C LYS A 147 -13.53 -13.78 10.64
#